data_e336a693041f1df90fac6e4f8c0f9270
#
_entry.id   e336a693041f1df90fac6e4f8c0f9270
#
_cell.length_a   1.000
_cell.length_b   1.000
_cell.length_c   1.000
_cell.angle_alpha   90.00
_cell.angle_beta   90.00
_cell.angle_gamma   90.00
#
_symmetry.space_group_name_H-M   'P 1'
#
loop_
_entity.id
_entity.type
_entity.pdbx_description
1 polymer ?
#
loop_
_entity_poly.entity_id
_entity_poly.type
_entity_poly.pdbx_seq_one_letter_code
_entity_poly.pdbx_strand_id
1 'polypeptide(L)'
;MLIALMSLALAQADPAAANDACAHDRAALLALSPANFDQDLSGGWRPLADRAECAEVAADLLASYRKARWGALTPAELHLNYWHEGQLRAGLGQTEAATRLMMAGVNPDMSRSGFSDYALGTIAFLHKDRAGLLAARARLAELPKPPDFDDAARRFKAQYGFELKWPANLSVLDGLIACFDRPYTEAYTACSADDGSPAERQ
;
A
#
# COMPACT_ATOMS: atom_id res chain seq x y z
N MET A 1 12.09 43.53 36.32
CA MET A 1 11.21 42.50 35.75
C MET A 1 12.04 41.73 34.75
N LEU A 2 12.63 40.60 35.20
CA LEU A 2 13.45 39.73 34.32
C LEU A 2 12.52 38.71 33.65
N ILE A 3 12.49 38.72 32.32
CA ILE A 3 11.79 37.71 31.55
C ILE A 3 12.79 36.58 31.28
N ALA A 4 12.56 35.41 31.89
CA ALA A 4 13.32 34.22 31.61
C ALA A 4 12.83 33.59 30.31
N LEU A 5 13.67 33.58 29.28
CA LEU A 5 13.46 32.84 28.03
C LEU A 5 13.73 31.34 28.29
N MET A 6 12.67 30.55 28.34
CA MET A 6 12.76 29.09 28.36
C MET A 6 13.00 28.60 26.94
N SER A 7 14.23 28.21 26.63
CA SER A 7 14.57 27.56 25.38
C SER A 7 14.09 26.12 25.43
N LEU A 8 13.07 25.80 24.63
CA LEU A 8 12.63 24.41 24.38
C LEU A 8 13.65 23.75 23.47
N ALA A 9 14.49 22.89 24.00
CA ALA A 9 15.37 22.03 23.20
C ALA A 9 14.50 20.92 22.57
N LEU A 10 14.28 21.01 21.27
CA LEU A 10 13.77 19.88 20.47
C LEU A 10 14.87 18.82 20.45
N ALA A 11 14.61 17.69 21.11
CA ALA A 11 15.48 16.51 21.00
C ALA A 11 15.41 16.00 19.55
N GLN A 12 16.49 16.21 18.80
CA GLN A 12 16.68 15.59 17.50
C GLN A 12 17.00 14.11 17.76
N ALA A 13 16.18 13.21 17.20
CA ALA A 13 16.47 11.78 17.22
C ALA A 13 17.81 11.52 16.50
N ASP A 14 18.67 10.71 17.10
CA ASP A 14 19.98 10.34 16.53
C ASP A 14 19.74 9.50 15.26
N PRO A 15 20.20 9.94 14.08
CA PRO A 15 20.03 9.18 12.84
C PRO A 15 20.74 7.80 12.88
N ALA A 16 21.72 7.60 13.75
CA ALA A 16 22.35 6.30 13.96
C ALA A 16 21.44 5.31 14.69
N ALA A 17 20.62 5.77 15.63
CA ALA A 17 19.65 4.92 16.35
C ALA A 17 18.50 4.45 15.44
N ALA A 18 18.05 5.28 14.49
CA ALA A 18 17.04 4.91 13.50
C ALA A 18 17.57 3.83 12.53
N ASN A 19 18.88 3.83 12.23
CA ASN A 19 19.49 2.86 11.34
C ASN A 19 19.59 1.44 11.95
N ASP A 20 19.70 1.35 13.28
CA ASP A 20 19.77 0.06 13.99
C ASP A 20 18.38 -0.58 14.16
N ALA A 21 17.34 0.25 14.38
CA ALA A 21 15.95 -0.22 14.50
C ALA A 21 15.43 -0.88 13.22
N CYS A 22 15.90 -0.48 12.04
CA CYS A 22 15.51 -1.00 10.73
C CYS A 22 16.54 -1.96 10.13
N ALA A 23 17.44 -2.49 10.95
CA ALA A 23 18.43 -3.47 10.50
C ALA A 23 17.75 -4.72 9.91
N HIS A 24 18.23 -5.16 8.74
CA HIS A 24 17.70 -6.33 8.03
C HIS A 24 18.77 -6.94 7.13
N ASP A 25 18.65 -8.22 6.82
CA ASP A 25 19.51 -8.87 5.81
C ASP A 25 18.99 -8.54 4.40
N ARG A 26 19.46 -7.39 3.89
CA ARG A 26 19.09 -6.93 2.56
C ARG A 26 19.44 -7.93 1.46
N ALA A 27 20.59 -8.63 1.59
CA ALA A 27 21.02 -9.59 0.56
C ALA A 27 20.08 -10.81 0.53
N ALA A 28 19.71 -11.33 1.71
CA ALA A 28 18.75 -12.43 1.82
C ALA A 28 17.37 -12.02 1.26
N LEU A 29 16.87 -10.81 1.59
CA LEU A 29 15.58 -10.33 1.07
C LEU A 29 15.58 -10.17 -0.45
N LEU A 30 16.63 -9.61 -1.04
CA LEU A 30 16.74 -9.48 -2.49
C LEU A 30 16.90 -10.81 -3.23
N ALA A 31 17.31 -11.88 -2.53
CA ALA A 31 17.43 -13.23 -3.09
C ALA A 31 16.09 -14.00 -3.10
N LEU A 32 15.06 -13.55 -2.38
CA LEU A 32 13.76 -14.21 -2.31
C LEU A 32 13.09 -14.29 -3.69
N SER A 33 12.27 -15.33 -3.88
CA SER A 33 11.34 -15.38 -5.03
C SER A 33 10.30 -14.25 -4.94
N PRO A 34 9.68 -13.83 -6.06
CA PRO A 34 8.62 -12.82 -6.02
C PRO A 34 7.47 -13.18 -5.07
N ALA A 35 7.08 -14.45 -5.03
CA ALA A 35 6.04 -14.93 -4.12
C ALA A 35 6.43 -14.72 -2.64
N ASN A 36 7.66 -15.04 -2.26
CA ASN A 36 8.12 -14.89 -0.87
C ASN A 36 8.50 -13.46 -0.53
N PHE A 37 8.93 -12.67 -1.51
CA PHE A 37 9.27 -11.27 -1.28
C PHE A 37 8.05 -10.37 -1.14
N ASP A 38 7.04 -10.56 -2.01
CA ASP A 38 5.95 -9.60 -2.18
C ASP A 38 4.56 -10.17 -1.85
N GLN A 39 4.34 -11.48 -1.94
CA GLN A 39 3.02 -12.10 -1.72
C GLN A 39 2.91 -12.88 -0.41
N ASP A 40 4.00 -13.02 0.34
CA ASP A 40 3.97 -13.54 1.70
C ASP A 40 3.49 -12.44 2.66
N LEU A 41 2.29 -12.61 3.23
CA LEU A 41 1.66 -11.62 4.13
C LEU A 41 2.41 -11.45 5.47
N SER A 42 3.31 -12.36 5.80
CA SER A 42 4.10 -12.34 7.05
C SER A 42 5.61 -12.19 6.81
N GLY A 43 6.04 -12.17 5.55
CA GLY A 43 7.45 -12.19 5.16
C GLY A 43 7.85 -11.07 4.21
N GLY A 44 9.00 -11.26 3.57
CA GLY A 44 9.53 -10.32 2.60
C GLY A 44 9.80 -8.93 3.20
N TRP A 45 9.26 -7.89 2.56
CA TRP A 45 9.42 -6.50 2.98
C TRP A 45 8.46 -6.10 4.12
N ARG A 46 7.34 -6.83 4.35
CA ARG A 46 6.26 -6.44 5.27
C ARG A 46 6.69 -6.27 6.72
N PRO A 47 7.54 -7.15 7.31
CA PRO A 47 8.00 -6.94 8.68
C PRO A 47 8.80 -5.64 8.90
N LEU A 48 9.36 -5.05 7.83
CA LEU A 48 9.94 -3.71 7.89
C LEU A 48 8.85 -2.64 7.87
N ALA A 49 7.86 -2.78 7.00
CA ALA A 49 6.77 -1.83 6.85
C ALA A 49 5.84 -1.76 8.07
N ASP A 50 5.68 -2.87 8.81
CA ASP A 50 4.89 -2.93 10.05
C ASP A 50 5.45 -2.01 11.16
N ARG A 51 6.71 -1.58 11.03
CA ARG A 51 7.34 -0.60 11.90
C ARG A 51 7.32 0.77 11.22
N ALA A 52 6.53 1.70 11.74
CA ALA A 52 6.30 3.01 11.10
C ALA A 52 7.60 3.76 10.79
N GLU A 53 8.59 3.67 11.68
CA GLU A 53 9.92 4.27 11.51
C GLU A 53 10.75 3.62 10.39
N CYS A 54 10.38 2.42 9.93
CA CYS A 54 11.09 1.67 8.88
C CYS A 54 10.34 1.68 7.52
N ALA A 55 9.22 2.36 7.42
CA ALA A 55 8.42 2.40 6.20
C ALA A 55 9.21 2.90 4.96
N GLU A 56 10.09 3.89 5.15
CA GLU A 56 10.95 4.38 4.06
C GLU A 56 11.96 3.32 3.62
N VAL A 57 12.56 2.60 4.59
CA VAL A 57 13.49 1.50 4.30
C VAL A 57 12.79 0.37 3.55
N ALA A 58 11.55 0.05 3.92
CA ALA A 58 10.73 -0.94 3.21
C ALA A 58 10.41 -0.49 1.77
N ALA A 59 10.08 0.78 1.56
CA ALA A 59 9.85 1.34 0.23
C ALA A 59 11.11 1.28 -0.64
N ASP A 60 12.27 1.63 -0.09
CA ASP A 60 13.56 1.56 -0.77
C ASP A 60 13.99 0.11 -1.07
N LEU A 61 13.60 -0.83 -0.22
CA LEU A 61 13.82 -2.25 -0.45
C LEU A 61 13.02 -2.77 -1.64
N LEU A 62 11.73 -2.36 -1.78
CA LEU A 62 10.89 -2.66 -2.94
C LEU A 62 11.50 -2.13 -4.24
N ALA A 63 11.95 -0.86 -4.24
CA ALA A 63 12.66 -0.28 -5.38
C ALA A 63 13.93 -1.06 -5.75
N SER A 64 14.68 -1.49 -4.73
CA SER A 64 15.91 -2.26 -4.89
C SER A 64 15.66 -3.66 -5.44
N TYR A 65 14.59 -4.32 -4.96
CA TYR A 65 14.17 -5.63 -5.44
C TYR A 65 13.79 -5.57 -6.92
N ARG A 66 12.95 -4.61 -7.30
CA ARG A 66 12.57 -4.37 -8.69
C ARG A 66 13.77 -4.15 -9.60
N LYS A 67 14.74 -3.34 -9.13
CA LYS A 67 15.99 -3.10 -9.87
C LYS A 67 16.83 -4.36 -10.01
N ALA A 68 17.01 -5.12 -8.94
CA ALA A 68 17.81 -6.34 -8.93
C ALA A 68 17.20 -7.47 -9.78
N ARG A 69 15.87 -7.50 -9.89
CA ARG A 69 15.10 -8.51 -10.63
C ARG A 69 14.55 -8.00 -11.96
N TRP A 70 15.02 -6.85 -12.44
CA TRP A 70 14.58 -6.28 -13.72
C TRP A 70 14.75 -7.29 -14.85
N GLY A 71 13.69 -7.56 -15.60
CA GLY A 71 13.66 -8.56 -16.67
C GLY A 71 13.41 -10.01 -16.22
N ALA A 72 13.42 -10.27 -14.91
CA ALA A 72 13.04 -11.56 -14.35
C ALA A 72 11.62 -11.56 -13.75
N LEU A 73 11.08 -10.39 -13.42
CA LEU A 73 9.71 -10.23 -12.95
C LEU A 73 8.73 -10.31 -14.13
N THR A 74 7.64 -11.04 -13.94
CA THR A 74 6.50 -10.97 -14.86
C THR A 74 5.85 -9.58 -14.81
N PRO A 75 5.08 -9.18 -15.84
CA PRO A 75 4.35 -7.91 -15.79
C PRO A 75 3.46 -7.76 -14.55
N ALA A 76 2.77 -8.82 -14.12
CA ALA A 76 1.92 -8.80 -12.94
C ALA A 76 2.72 -8.56 -11.64
N GLU A 77 3.85 -9.27 -11.46
CA GLU A 77 4.74 -9.08 -10.30
C GLU A 77 5.36 -7.66 -10.28
N LEU A 78 5.74 -7.16 -11.44
CA LEU A 78 6.27 -5.82 -11.58
C LEU A 78 5.23 -4.76 -11.19
N HIS A 79 3.99 -4.90 -11.66
CA HIS A 79 2.89 -3.99 -11.34
C HIS A 79 2.58 -3.98 -9.84
N LEU A 80 2.49 -5.15 -9.19
CA LEU A 80 2.26 -5.24 -7.76
C LEU A 80 3.41 -4.61 -6.96
N ASN A 81 4.64 -4.84 -7.36
CA ASN A 81 5.79 -4.24 -6.68
C ASN A 81 5.80 -2.71 -6.78
N TYR A 82 5.43 -2.14 -7.94
CA TYR A 82 5.23 -0.69 -8.08
C TYR A 82 4.09 -0.19 -7.18
N TRP A 83 3.01 -0.95 -7.12
CA TRP A 83 1.85 -0.61 -6.32
C TRP A 83 2.20 -0.54 -4.82
N HIS A 84 2.83 -1.57 -4.27
CA HIS A 84 3.19 -1.63 -2.86
C HIS A 84 4.21 -0.54 -2.47
N GLU A 85 5.23 -0.28 -3.31
CA GLU A 85 6.10 0.87 -3.06
C GLU A 85 5.31 2.18 -3.06
N GLY A 86 4.39 2.34 -4.02
CA GLY A 86 3.51 3.51 -4.10
C GLY A 86 2.67 3.71 -2.84
N GLN A 87 2.14 2.65 -2.26
CA GLN A 87 1.37 2.70 -1.02
C GLN A 87 2.24 3.17 0.17
N LEU A 88 3.44 2.60 0.32
CA LEU A 88 4.38 3.04 1.37
C LEU A 88 4.76 4.51 1.22
N ARG A 89 5.08 4.94 -0.02
CA ARG A 89 5.38 6.35 -0.30
C ARG A 89 4.19 7.27 0.01
N ALA A 90 2.96 6.81 -0.26
CA ALA A 90 1.74 7.56 0.11
C ALA A 90 1.61 7.69 1.63
N GLY A 91 1.87 6.62 2.36
CA GLY A 91 1.89 6.62 3.83
C GLY A 91 2.92 7.59 4.41
N LEU A 92 4.05 7.76 3.75
CA LEU A 92 5.11 8.72 4.10
C LEU A 92 4.80 10.17 3.66
N GLY A 93 3.64 10.41 3.04
CA GLY A 93 3.28 11.73 2.52
C GLY A 93 4.05 12.13 1.24
N GLN A 94 4.77 11.21 0.62
CA GLN A 94 5.54 11.42 -0.62
C GLN A 94 4.62 11.32 -1.86
N THR A 95 3.59 12.18 -1.91
CA THR A 95 2.46 12.09 -2.85
C THR A 95 2.88 11.95 -4.31
N GLU A 96 3.83 12.77 -4.79
CA GLU A 96 4.25 12.71 -6.18
C GLU A 96 4.99 11.41 -6.53
N ALA A 97 5.81 10.89 -5.63
CA ALA A 97 6.49 9.61 -5.82
C ALA A 97 5.46 8.48 -5.81
N ALA A 98 4.54 8.48 -4.84
CA ALA A 98 3.47 7.51 -4.71
C ALA A 98 2.61 7.44 -5.98
N THR A 99 2.12 8.56 -6.47
CA THR A 99 1.22 8.59 -7.64
C THR A 99 1.92 8.13 -8.92
N ARG A 100 3.21 8.50 -9.12
CA ARG A 100 3.98 7.97 -10.26
C ARG A 100 4.15 6.45 -10.20
N LEU A 101 4.43 5.90 -9.02
CA LEU A 101 4.59 4.46 -8.83
C LEU A 101 3.25 3.72 -8.98
N MET A 102 2.19 4.25 -8.39
CA MET A 102 0.85 3.68 -8.53
C MET A 102 0.38 3.67 -9.99
N MET A 103 0.63 4.74 -10.75
CA MET A 103 0.33 4.77 -12.19
C MET A 103 1.14 3.73 -12.97
N ALA A 104 2.41 3.50 -12.63
CA ALA A 104 3.21 2.42 -13.21
C ALA A 104 2.68 1.02 -12.83
N GLY A 105 2.00 0.92 -11.69
CA GLY A 105 1.30 -0.28 -11.21
C GLY A 105 -0.10 -0.47 -11.81
N VAL A 106 -0.65 0.48 -12.58
CA VAL A 106 -1.93 0.28 -13.28
C VAL A 106 -1.72 -0.58 -14.52
N ASN A 107 -2.38 -1.75 -14.54
CA ASN A 107 -2.31 -2.69 -15.64
C ASN A 107 -3.68 -2.80 -16.32
N PRO A 108 -3.83 -2.44 -17.61
CA PRO A 108 -5.09 -2.57 -18.34
C PRO A 108 -5.66 -4.00 -18.34
N ASP A 109 -4.79 -5.01 -18.31
CA ASP A 109 -5.20 -6.42 -18.29
C ASP A 109 -5.86 -6.82 -16.96
N MET A 110 -5.67 -6.03 -15.90
CA MET A 110 -6.31 -6.20 -14.59
C MET A 110 -7.63 -5.45 -14.44
N SER A 111 -8.15 -4.84 -15.50
CA SER A 111 -9.40 -4.06 -15.47
C SER A 111 -10.60 -4.89 -14.98
N ARG A 112 -10.64 -6.17 -15.32
CA ARG A 112 -11.72 -7.09 -14.89
C ARG A 112 -11.72 -7.41 -13.39
N SER A 113 -10.59 -7.25 -12.70
CA SER A 113 -10.48 -7.44 -11.25
C SER A 113 -10.92 -6.20 -10.46
N GLY A 114 -11.11 -5.05 -11.12
CA GLY A 114 -11.37 -3.77 -10.50
C GLY A 114 -10.12 -3.06 -9.98
N PHE A 115 -8.93 -3.68 -10.11
CA PHE A 115 -7.70 -3.10 -9.59
C PHE A 115 -7.41 -1.72 -10.21
N SER A 116 -7.66 -1.54 -11.50
CA SER A 116 -7.43 -0.25 -12.17
C SER A 116 -8.31 0.87 -11.60
N ASP A 117 -9.59 0.61 -11.33
CA ASP A 117 -10.49 1.60 -10.74
C ASP A 117 -10.11 1.89 -9.28
N TYR A 118 -9.73 0.87 -8.52
CA TYR A 118 -9.18 1.04 -7.18
C TYR A 118 -7.93 1.92 -7.17
N ALA A 119 -6.96 1.63 -8.06
CA ALA A 119 -5.73 2.41 -8.18
C ALA A 119 -6.00 3.87 -8.59
N LEU A 120 -6.85 4.10 -9.59
CA LEU A 120 -7.22 5.44 -10.03
C LEU A 120 -7.95 6.22 -8.93
N GLY A 121 -8.82 5.56 -8.16
CA GLY A 121 -9.50 6.16 -7.01
C GLY A 121 -8.50 6.58 -5.92
N THR A 122 -7.53 5.72 -5.61
CA THR A 122 -6.48 6.03 -4.64
C THR A 122 -5.61 7.21 -5.10
N ILE A 123 -5.22 7.24 -6.38
CA ILE A 123 -4.46 8.35 -6.97
C ILE A 123 -5.27 9.66 -6.90
N ALA A 124 -6.58 9.61 -7.21
CA ALA A 124 -7.46 10.77 -7.11
C ALA A 124 -7.54 11.30 -5.66
N PHE A 125 -7.62 10.41 -4.67
CA PHE A 125 -7.55 10.78 -3.25
C PHE A 125 -6.25 11.53 -2.92
N LEU A 126 -5.09 11.01 -3.35
CA LEU A 126 -3.79 11.61 -3.10
C LEU A 126 -3.65 12.99 -3.74
N HIS A 127 -4.27 13.21 -4.90
CA HIS A 127 -4.33 14.52 -5.57
C HIS A 127 -5.46 15.42 -5.07
N LYS A 128 -6.24 15.00 -4.07
CA LYS A 128 -7.42 15.72 -3.58
C LYS A 128 -8.47 15.97 -4.66
N ASP A 129 -8.55 15.07 -5.66
CA ASP A 129 -9.60 15.04 -6.68
C ASP A 129 -10.78 14.18 -6.18
N ARG A 130 -11.69 14.82 -5.44
CA ARG A 130 -12.89 14.15 -4.92
C ARG A 130 -13.81 13.63 -6.03
N ALA A 131 -13.91 14.35 -7.15
CA ALA A 131 -14.77 13.94 -8.25
C ALA A 131 -14.21 12.68 -8.94
N GLY A 132 -12.91 12.63 -9.17
CA GLY A 132 -12.21 11.45 -9.70
C GLY A 132 -12.33 10.23 -8.79
N LEU A 133 -12.19 10.42 -7.47
CA LEU A 133 -12.35 9.35 -6.48
C LEU A 133 -13.78 8.77 -6.50
N LEU A 134 -14.80 9.62 -6.48
CA LEU A 134 -16.21 9.18 -6.55
C LEU A 134 -16.51 8.45 -7.87
N ALA A 135 -15.98 8.95 -8.99
CA ALA A 135 -16.15 8.31 -10.30
C ALA A 135 -15.48 6.93 -10.37
N ALA A 136 -14.28 6.80 -9.84
CA ALA A 136 -13.57 5.52 -9.77
C ALA A 136 -14.30 4.51 -8.87
N ARG A 137 -14.77 4.95 -7.71
CA ARG A 137 -15.59 4.14 -6.79
C ARG A 137 -16.88 3.64 -7.46
N ALA A 138 -17.57 4.52 -8.22
CA ALA A 138 -18.80 4.14 -8.93
C ALA A 138 -18.52 3.06 -9.98
N ARG A 139 -17.48 3.22 -10.81
CA ARG A 139 -17.09 2.19 -11.78
C ARG A 139 -16.74 0.86 -11.12
N LEU A 140 -15.97 0.91 -10.02
CA LEU A 140 -15.61 -0.29 -9.26
C LEU A 140 -16.85 -1.01 -8.74
N ALA A 141 -17.85 -0.27 -8.21
CA ALA A 141 -19.07 -0.84 -7.67
C ALA A 141 -19.98 -1.50 -8.73
N GLU A 142 -19.86 -1.07 -9.99
CA GLU A 142 -20.65 -1.60 -11.10
C GLU A 142 -20.03 -2.84 -11.77
N LEU A 143 -18.84 -3.26 -11.35
CA LEU A 143 -18.18 -4.41 -11.95
C LEU A 143 -18.99 -5.69 -11.74
N PRO A 144 -19.26 -6.45 -12.80
CA PRO A 144 -19.96 -7.72 -12.68
C PRO A 144 -19.10 -8.73 -11.90
N LYS A 145 -19.73 -9.42 -10.97
CA LYS A 145 -19.06 -10.46 -10.19
C LYS A 145 -18.63 -11.61 -11.11
N PRO A 146 -17.34 -12.00 -11.11
CA PRO A 146 -16.89 -13.15 -11.89
C PRO A 146 -17.61 -14.44 -11.47
N PRO A 147 -17.94 -15.34 -12.38
CA PRO A 147 -18.69 -16.56 -12.06
C PRO A 147 -17.95 -17.47 -11.06
N ASP A 148 -16.62 -17.47 -11.09
CA ASP A 148 -15.74 -18.28 -10.26
C ASP A 148 -15.29 -17.57 -8.96
N PHE A 149 -15.75 -16.34 -8.72
CA PHE A 149 -15.33 -15.55 -7.56
C PHE A 149 -15.62 -16.24 -6.24
N ASP A 150 -16.81 -16.82 -6.05
CA ASP A 150 -17.17 -17.44 -4.77
C ASP A 150 -16.32 -18.67 -4.46
N ASP A 151 -15.91 -19.42 -5.48
CA ASP A 151 -14.98 -20.52 -5.33
C ASP A 151 -13.57 -20.05 -4.99
N ALA A 152 -13.12 -18.98 -5.63
CA ALA A 152 -11.83 -18.36 -5.33
C ALA A 152 -11.82 -17.79 -3.91
N ALA A 153 -12.87 -17.09 -3.50
CA ALA A 153 -13.00 -16.51 -2.15
C ALA A 153 -13.01 -17.60 -1.06
N ARG A 154 -13.68 -18.74 -1.28
CA ARG A 154 -13.63 -19.87 -0.34
C ARG A 154 -12.22 -20.45 -0.20
N ARG A 155 -11.49 -20.65 -1.32
CA ARG A 155 -10.09 -21.12 -1.27
C ARG A 155 -9.20 -20.13 -0.53
N PHE A 156 -9.37 -18.86 -0.81
CA PHE A 156 -8.61 -17.79 -0.17
C PHE A 156 -8.86 -17.76 1.35
N LYS A 157 -10.15 -17.82 1.76
CA LYS A 157 -10.51 -17.90 3.18
C LYS A 157 -9.93 -19.13 3.88
N ALA A 158 -9.92 -20.28 3.20
CA ALA A 158 -9.32 -21.51 3.75
C ALA A 158 -7.80 -21.39 3.94
N GLN A 159 -7.13 -20.65 3.06
CA GLN A 159 -5.68 -20.47 3.09
C GLN A 159 -5.23 -19.37 4.06
N TYR A 160 -5.94 -18.25 4.11
CA TYR A 160 -5.51 -17.03 4.81
C TYR A 160 -6.37 -16.63 6.00
N GLY A 161 -7.54 -17.27 6.18
CA GLY A 161 -8.42 -17.06 7.35
C GLY A 161 -9.37 -15.88 7.25
N PHE A 162 -9.33 -15.08 6.17
CA PHE A 162 -10.23 -13.93 5.99
C PHE A 162 -11.02 -13.99 4.67
N GLU A 163 -12.11 -13.28 4.63
CA GLU A 163 -13.11 -13.36 3.55
C GLU A 163 -12.90 -12.28 2.51
N LEU A 164 -12.79 -12.68 1.24
CA LEU A 164 -12.80 -11.70 0.14
C LEU A 164 -14.23 -11.25 -0.15
N LYS A 165 -14.41 -9.96 -0.30
CA LYS A 165 -15.67 -9.35 -0.75
C LYS A 165 -15.54 -8.89 -2.21
N TRP A 166 -16.68 -8.88 -2.91
CA TRP A 166 -16.75 -8.34 -4.27
C TRP A 166 -17.56 -7.05 -4.29
N PRO A 167 -17.10 -6.03 -5.02
CA PRO A 167 -15.79 -5.88 -5.65
C PRO A 167 -14.66 -5.73 -4.62
N ALA A 168 -13.49 -6.28 -4.93
CA ALA A 168 -12.32 -6.12 -4.07
C ALA A 168 -11.97 -4.63 -3.91
N ASN A 169 -11.51 -4.24 -2.71
CA ASN A 169 -11.06 -2.88 -2.38
C ASN A 169 -12.14 -1.78 -2.47
N LEU A 170 -13.42 -2.13 -2.64
CA LEU A 170 -14.49 -1.12 -2.64
C LEU A 170 -14.58 -0.41 -1.28
N SER A 171 -14.47 -1.16 -0.18
CA SER A 171 -14.44 -0.63 1.19
C SER A 171 -13.28 0.33 1.43
N VAL A 172 -12.14 0.11 0.78
CA VAL A 172 -11.01 1.04 0.85
C VAL A 172 -11.38 2.38 0.20
N LEU A 173 -11.95 2.37 -1.00
CA LEU A 173 -12.41 3.62 -1.63
C LEU A 173 -13.50 4.31 -0.81
N ASP A 174 -14.39 3.57 -0.17
CA ASP A 174 -15.39 4.12 0.74
C ASP A 174 -14.72 4.81 1.95
N GLY A 175 -13.68 4.22 2.51
CA GLY A 175 -12.86 4.82 3.57
C GLY A 175 -12.15 6.09 3.14
N LEU A 176 -11.54 6.07 1.95
CA LEU A 176 -10.89 7.25 1.37
C LEU A 176 -11.90 8.40 1.12
N ILE A 177 -13.14 8.08 0.76
CA ILE A 177 -14.21 9.08 0.59
C ILE A 177 -14.64 9.63 1.96
N ALA A 178 -14.85 8.77 2.94
CA ALA A 178 -15.29 9.16 4.28
C ALA A 178 -14.28 10.06 4.99
N CYS A 179 -13.00 9.79 4.79
CA CYS A 179 -11.90 10.51 5.41
C CYS A 179 -11.06 11.30 4.39
N PHE A 180 -11.72 11.92 3.42
CA PHE A 180 -11.07 12.57 2.28
C PHE A 180 -10.02 13.61 2.66
N ASP A 181 -10.23 14.33 3.76
CA ASP A 181 -9.33 15.38 4.23
C ASP A 181 -8.22 14.89 5.18
N ARG A 182 -8.24 13.59 5.54
CA ARG A 182 -7.26 12.98 6.42
C ARG A 182 -6.00 12.55 5.66
N PRO A 183 -4.88 12.29 6.37
CA PRO A 183 -3.72 11.63 5.80
C PRO A 183 -4.08 10.26 5.20
N TYR A 184 -3.33 9.83 4.19
CA TYR A 184 -3.59 8.57 3.48
C TYR A 184 -3.64 7.37 4.42
N THR A 185 -2.67 7.23 5.33
CA THR A 185 -2.63 6.13 6.30
C THR A 185 -3.89 6.04 7.15
N GLU A 186 -4.38 7.18 7.65
CA GLU A 186 -5.60 7.23 8.47
C GLU A 186 -6.84 6.88 7.64
N ALA A 187 -6.96 7.46 6.44
CA ALA A 187 -8.08 7.20 5.55
C ALA A 187 -8.12 5.74 5.07
N TYR A 188 -6.95 5.17 4.81
CA TYR A 188 -6.81 3.80 4.33
C TYR A 188 -7.13 2.75 5.41
N THR A 189 -6.70 2.98 6.67
CA THR A 189 -6.81 1.97 7.73
C THR A 189 -8.00 2.20 8.64
N ALA A 190 -8.13 3.41 9.22
CA ALA A 190 -9.11 3.67 10.27
C ALA A 190 -10.51 3.99 9.71
N CYS A 191 -10.61 4.47 8.46
CA CYS A 191 -11.86 4.88 7.87
C CYS A 191 -12.44 3.85 6.89
N SER A 192 -11.66 2.88 6.45
CA SER A 192 -12.18 1.74 5.68
C SER A 192 -13.10 0.93 6.57
N ALA A 193 -14.29 0.59 6.08
CA ALA A 193 -15.18 -0.30 6.81
C ALA A 193 -14.44 -1.61 7.08
N ASP A 194 -14.57 -2.13 8.29
CA ASP A 194 -13.99 -3.40 8.68
C ASP A 194 -14.68 -4.49 7.84
N ASP A 195 -14.05 -4.86 6.74
CA ASP A 195 -14.52 -5.92 5.85
C ASP A 195 -13.96 -7.30 6.24
N GLY A 196 -13.32 -7.38 7.43
CA GLY A 196 -12.69 -8.60 7.92
C GLY A 196 -11.39 -8.96 7.17
N SER A 197 -11.08 -8.23 6.10
CA SER A 197 -9.74 -8.24 5.53
C SER A 197 -8.81 -7.56 6.54
N PRO A 198 -7.68 -8.15 6.93
CA PRO A 198 -6.61 -7.32 7.46
C PRO A 198 -6.41 -6.30 6.33
N ALA A 199 -6.81 -5.03 6.56
CA ALA A 199 -6.35 -3.94 5.72
C ALA A 199 -4.90 -4.29 5.43
N GLU A 200 -4.51 -4.46 4.15
CA GLU A 200 -3.16 -4.90 3.82
C GLU A 200 -2.25 -4.11 4.72
N ARG A 201 -1.83 -4.74 5.81
CA ARG A 201 -1.05 -4.05 6.84
C ARG A 201 0.28 -3.83 6.16
N GLN A 202 0.40 -2.60 5.76
CA GLN A 202 1.64 -2.07 5.22
C GLN A 202 2.69 -2.07 6.29
#